data_aa04655f280e097d4f8addcc996f0de7
#
_entry.id   aa04655f280e097d4f8addcc996f0de7
#
_cell.length_a   1.000
_cell.length_b   1.000
_cell.length_c   1.000
_cell.angle_alpha   90.00
_cell.angle_beta   90.00
_cell.angle_gamma   90.00
#
_symmetry.space_group_name_H-M   'P 1'
#
loop_
_entity.id
_entity.type
_entity.pdbx_description
1 polymer ?
#
loop_
_entity_poly.entity_id
_entity_poly.type
_entity_poly.pdbx_seq_one_letter_code
_entity_poly.pdbx_strand_id
1 'polypeptide(L)'
;MRHRGYLPAKERQVRSRLAQILHQKPLLIGSLVSMPRVCGKPGCKCAQGELHPGLYLSLRVGEKRKMIHVPQSLEAKVRQWVGTYQEVWGLMEKVSASCFQRFFQEKQRARGKRS
;
A
#
# COMPACT_ATOMS: atom_id res chain seq x y z
N MET A 1 11.70 3.16 28.86
CA MET A 1 10.63 2.92 27.92
C MET A 1 9.58 4.02 27.96
N ARG A 2 9.09 4.45 26.82
CA ARG A 2 8.16 5.57 26.78
C ARG A 2 6.72 5.10 26.81
N HIS A 3 5.91 5.79 27.58
CA HIS A 3 4.48 5.56 27.63
C HIS A 3 3.78 6.18 26.42
N ARG A 4 2.58 5.68 26.14
CA ARG A 4 1.72 6.24 25.09
C ARG A 4 1.50 7.73 25.26
N GLY A 5 1.47 8.21 26.53
CA GLY A 5 1.26 9.63 26.81
C GLY A 5 2.31 10.56 26.25
N TYR A 6 3.48 10.03 25.90
CA TYR A 6 4.54 10.85 25.29
C TYR A 6 4.36 11.06 23.81
N LEU A 7 3.45 10.30 23.17
CA LEU A 7 3.24 10.45 21.75
C LEU A 7 2.28 11.60 21.48
N PRO A 8 2.53 12.40 20.45
CA PRO A 8 1.58 13.44 20.05
C PRO A 8 0.21 12.86 19.75
N ALA A 9 -0.83 13.63 20.04
CA ALA A 9 -2.19 13.17 19.83
C ALA A 9 -2.45 12.74 18.39
N LYS A 10 -1.91 13.48 17.41
CA LYS A 10 -2.07 13.12 16.00
C LYS A 10 -1.42 11.80 15.68
N GLU A 11 -0.23 11.55 16.21
CA GLU A 11 0.44 10.27 15.97
C GLU A 11 -0.34 9.12 16.59
N ARG A 12 -0.88 9.30 17.78
CA ARG A 12 -1.71 8.26 18.41
C ARG A 12 -2.93 7.93 17.58
N GLN A 13 -3.57 8.95 17.02
CA GLN A 13 -4.74 8.76 16.16
C GLN A 13 -4.37 7.98 14.91
N VAL A 14 -3.26 8.33 14.28
CA VAL A 14 -2.78 7.64 13.08
C VAL A 14 -2.46 6.18 13.39
N ARG A 15 -1.75 5.93 14.49
CA ARG A 15 -1.41 4.55 14.90
C ARG A 15 -2.66 3.73 15.20
N SER A 16 -3.64 4.35 15.85
CA SER A 16 -4.90 3.68 16.18
C SER A 16 -5.65 3.29 14.90
N ARG A 17 -5.73 4.21 13.94
CA ARG A 17 -6.37 3.93 12.66
C ARG A 17 -5.65 2.83 11.90
N LEU A 18 -4.32 2.88 11.87
CA LEU A 18 -3.50 1.87 11.21
C LEU A 18 -3.74 0.48 11.81
N ALA A 19 -3.71 0.39 13.13
CA ALA A 19 -3.95 -0.88 13.81
C ALA A 19 -5.36 -1.41 13.51
N GLN A 20 -6.34 -0.53 13.48
CA GLN A 20 -7.71 -0.90 13.19
C GLN A 20 -7.87 -1.47 11.79
N ILE A 21 -7.25 -0.83 10.80
CA ILE A 21 -7.29 -1.31 9.42
C ILE A 21 -6.63 -2.67 9.30
N LEU A 22 -5.44 -2.83 9.87
CA LEU A 22 -4.70 -4.09 9.80
C LEU A 22 -5.45 -5.23 10.49
N HIS A 23 -6.22 -4.90 11.52
CA HIS A 23 -7.00 -5.91 12.24
C HIS A 23 -8.27 -6.33 11.49
N GLN A 24 -8.88 -5.41 10.74
CA GLN A 24 -10.23 -5.61 10.21
C GLN A 24 -10.29 -5.85 8.70
N LYS A 25 -9.29 -5.42 7.94
CA LYS A 25 -9.38 -5.43 6.47
C LYS A 25 -8.25 -6.20 5.83
N PRO A 26 -8.58 -7.00 4.80
CA PRO A 26 -7.51 -7.59 3.97
C PRO A 26 -6.82 -6.52 3.16
N LEU A 27 -5.56 -6.76 2.83
CA LEU A 27 -4.82 -5.88 1.94
C LEU A 27 -3.88 -6.68 1.05
N LEU A 28 -3.57 -6.12 -0.10
CA LEU A 28 -2.58 -6.68 -1.02
C LEU A 28 -1.49 -5.65 -1.26
N ILE A 29 -0.26 -6.04 -0.99
CA ILE A 29 0.91 -5.20 -1.26
C ILE A 29 1.26 -5.37 -2.72
N GLY A 30 0.76 -4.46 -3.55
CA GLY A 30 0.99 -4.53 -4.96
C GLY A 30 0.42 -3.33 -5.67
N SER A 31 0.50 -3.34 -6.97
CA SER A 31 -0.07 -2.30 -7.80
C SER A 31 -0.88 -2.90 -8.94
N LEU A 32 -1.86 -2.16 -9.43
CA LEU A 32 -2.71 -2.61 -10.52
C LEU A 32 -2.22 -2.00 -11.82
N VAL A 33 -2.11 -2.85 -12.83
CA VAL A 33 -1.63 -2.46 -14.15
C VAL A 33 -2.66 -2.92 -15.17
N SER A 34 -3.06 -2.00 -16.05
CA SER A 34 -3.95 -2.32 -17.14
C SER A 34 -3.11 -2.58 -18.38
N MET A 35 -3.32 -3.72 -19.01
CA MET A 35 -2.60 -4.07 -20.24
C MET A 35 -3.57 -4.65 -21.26
N PRO A 36 -3.40 -4.32 -22.56
CA PRO A 36 -4.23 -4.93 -23.58
C PRO A 36 -3.99 -6.43 -23.67
N ARG A 37 -5.05 -7.17 -23.90
CA ARG A 37 -4.93 -8.64 -24.06
C ARG A 37 -6.05 -9.18 -24.94
N VAL A 38 -5.79 -10.35 -25.49
CA VAL A 38 -6.80 -11.13 -26.18
C VAL A 38 -7.57 -11.92 -25.15
N CYS A 39 -8.90 -11.82 -25.15
CA CYS A 39 -9.71 -12.42 -24.09
C CYS A 39 -9.93 -13.93 -24.26
N GLY A 40 -9.64 -14.47 -25.42
CA GLY A 40 -9.81 -15.91 -25.69
C GLY A 40 -11.23 -16.34 -26.02
N LYS A 41 -12.19 -15.43 -26.02
CA LYS A 41 -13.57 -15.79 -26.39
C LYS A 41 -13.70 -15.94 -27.90
N PRO A 42 -14.32 -17.04 -28.40
CA PRO A 42 -14.53 -17.21 -29.84
C PRO A 42 -15.38 -16.06 -30.39
N GLY A 43 -15.02 -15.55 -31.57
CA GLY A 43 -15.76 -14.51 -32.23
C GLY A 43 -15.60 -13.12 -31.63
N CYS A 44 -14.77 -12.96 -30.60
CA CYS A 44 -14.51 -11.64 -30.04
C CYS A 44 -13.57 -10.84 -30.93
N LYS A 45 -13.84 -9.53 -31.04
CA LYS A 45 -13.04 -8.64 -31.89
C LYS A 45 -11.59 -8.55 -31.47
N CYS A 46 -11.27 -8.84 -30.21
CA CYS A 46 -9.90 -8.78 -29.74
C CYS A 46 -9.00 -9.79 -30.48
N ALA A 47 -9.57 -10.88 -30.95
CA ALA A 47 -8.83 -11.86 -31.76
C ALA A 47 -8.46 -11.29 -33.14
N GLN A 48 -9.10 -10.21 -33.56
CA GLN A 48 -8.87 -9.55 -34.84
C GLN A 48 -8.04 -8.27 -34.70
N GLY A 49 -7.43 -8.05 -33.53
CA GLY A 49 -6.56 -6.91 -33.30
C GLY A 49 -7.11 -5.86 -32.36
N GLU A 50 -8.38 -5.90 -32.00
CA GLU A 50 -8.97 -4.98 -31.01
C GLU A 50 -8.86 -5.61 -29.65
N LEU A 51 -7.73 -5.35 -28.95
CA LEU A 51 -7.45 -5.99 -27.67
C LEU A 51 -8.31 -5.40 -26.57
N HIS A 52 -8.72 -6.25 -25.64
CA HIS A 52 -9.39 -5.82 -24.42
C HIS A 52 -8.38 -5.34 -23.39
N PRO A 53 -8.73 -4.30 -22.60
CA PRO A 53 -7.90 -4.00 -21.44
C PRO A 53 -8.00 -5.14 -20.42
N GLY A 54 -6.87 -5.65 -19.99
CA GLY A 54 -6.80 -6.65 -18.93
C GLY A 54 -6.21 -6.02 -17.69
N LEU A 55 -6.76 -6.36 -16.52
CA LEU A 55 -6.22 -5.89 -15.26
C LEU A 55 -5.27 -6.93 -14.70
N TYR A 56 -4.10 -6.47 -14.31
CA TYR A 56 -3.07 -7.33 -13.72
C TYR A 56 -2.64 -6.77 -12.37
N LEU A 57 -2.38 -7.69 -11.44
CA LEU A 57 -1.81 -7.34 -10.15
C LEU A 57 -0.32 -7.60 -10.22
N SER A 58 0.46 -6.54 -10.02
CA SER A 58 1.92 -6.63 -9.94
C SER A 58 2.30 -6.66 -8.48
N LEU A 59 2.91 -7.75 -8.03
CA LEU A 59 3.32 -7.86 -6.63
C LEU A 59 4.64 -8.61 -6.55
N ARG A 60 5.31 -8.45 -5.42
CA ARG A 60 6.55 -9.15 -5.14
C ARG A 60 6.25 -10.35 -4.26
N VAL A 61 6.69 -11.53 -4.67
CA VAL A 61 6.59 -12.75 -3.88
C VAL A 61 8.01 -13.25 -3.65
N GLY A 62 8.50 -13.10 -2.42
CA GLY A 62 9.90 -13.34 -2.13
C GLY A 62 10.77 -12.32 -2.87
N GLU A 63 11.73 -12.83 -3.65
CA GLU A 63 12.64 -11.96 -4.42
C GLU A 63 12.14 -11.70 -5.84
N LYS A 64 11.04 -12.31 -6.24
CA LYS A 64 10.56 -12.21 -7.61
C LYS A 64 9.31 -11.35 -7.69
N ARG A 65 9.24 -10.56 -8.77
CA ARG A 65 8.03 -9.81 -9.08
C ARG A 65 7.16 -10.67 -10.00
N LYS A 66 5.87 -10.71 -9.69
CA LYS A 66 4.91 -11.46 -10.49
C LYS A 66 3.82 -10.54 -11.01
N MET A 67 3.36 -10.84 -12.22
CA MET A 67 2.20 -10.21 -12.83
C MET A 67 1.09 -11.26 -12.90
N ILE A 68 0.00 -11.01 -12.19
CA ILE A 68 -1.09 -11.98 -12.11
C ILE A 68 -2.33 -11.35 -12.73
N HIS A 69 -2.91 -12.06 -13.70
CA HIS A 69 -4.15 -11.59 -14.32
C HIS A 69 -5.29 -11.62 -13.28
N VAL A 70 -6.06 -10.54 -13.25
CA VAL A 70 -7.21 -10.41 -12.34
C VAL A 70 -8.48 -10.67 -13.15
N PRO A 71 -9.22 -11.74 -12.85
CA PRO A 71 -10.49 -11.98 -13.53
C PRO A 71 -11.47 -10.84 -13.27
N GLN A 72 -12.32 -10.57 -14.25
CA GLN A 72 -13.27 -9.48 -14.14
C GLN A 72 -14.15 -9.58 -12.89
N SER A 73 -14.53 -10.79 -12.51
CA SER A 73 -15.35 -11.02 -11.31
C SER A 73 -14.66 -10.64 -10.01
N LEU A 74 -13.32 -10.52 -10.01
CA LEU A 74 -12.55 -10.20 -8.82
C LEU A 74 -11.93 -8.80 -8.85
N GLU A 75 -12.18 -8.03 -9.92
CA GLU A 75 -11.56 -6.71 -10.05
C GLU A 75 -11.90 -5.77 -8.91
N ALA A 76 -13.18 -5.70 -8.55
CA ALA A 76 -13.61 -4.81 -7.48
C ALA A 76 -12.94 -5.17 -6.14
N LYS A 77 -12.87 -6.47 -5.85
CA LYS A 77 -12.26 -6.96 -4.62
C LYS A 77 -10.75 -6.63 -4.59
N VAL A 78 -10.05 -6.90 -5.67
CA VAL A 78 -8.61 -6.65 -5.73
C VAL A 78 -8.31 -5.17 -5.64
N ARG A 79 -9.11 -4.32 -6.32
CA ARG A 79 -8.96 -2.87 -6.22
C ARG A 79 -9.13 -2.39 -4.78
N GLN A 80 -10.10 -2.95 -4.08
CA GLN A 80 -10.35 -2.60 -2.69
C GLN A 80 -9.16 -3.00 -1.80
N TRP A 81 -8.64 -4.20 -1.97
CA TRP A 81 -7.54 -4.70 -1.15
C TRP A 81 -6.23 -3.96 -1.42
N VAL A 82 -5.96 -3.60 -2.68
CA VAL A 82 -4.81 -2.76 -3.01
C VAL A 82 -5.01 -1.35 -2.45
N GLY A 83 -6.25 -0.84 -2.51
CA GLY A 83 -6.56 0.46 -1.91
C GLY A 83 -6.33 0.48 -0.41
N THR A 84 -6.66 -0.62 0.28
CA THR A 84 -6.36 -0.75 1.71
C THR A 84 -4.86 -0.66 1.97
N TYR A 85 -4.06 -1.33 1.15
CA TYR A 85 -2.61 -1.23 1.27
C TYR A 85 -2.12 0.21 1.09
N GLN A 86 -2.67 0.92 0.10
CA GLN A 86 -2.30 2.32 -0.14
C GLN A 86 -2.64 3.20 1.05
N GLU A 87 -3.79 2.97 1.67
CA GLU A 87 -4.18 3.69 2.89
C GLU A 87 -3.22 3.40 4.03
N VAL A 88 -2.87 2.13 4.23
CA VAL A 88 -1.91 1.72 5.26
C VAL A 88 -0.56 2.37 5.03
N TRP A 89 -0.11 2.39 3.78
CA TRP A 89 1.16 3.02 3.44
C TRP A 89 1.16 4.51 3.80
N GLY A 90 0.08 5.22 3.44
CA GLY A 90 -0.04 6.63 3.77
C GLY A 90 0.00 6.89 5.28
N LEU A 91 -0.65 6.03 6.06
CA LEU A 91 -0.64 6.15 7.51
C LEU A 91 0.76 5.85 8.08
N MET A 92 1.44 4.86 7.53
CA MET A 92 2.82 4.56 7.94
C MET A 92 3.75 5.73 7.67
N GLU A 93 3.57 6.40 6.54
CA GLU A 93 4.37 7.58 6.23
C GLU A 93 4.17 8.69 7.26
N LYS A 94 2.93 8.86 7.72
CA LYS A 94 2.64 9.86 8.75
C LYS A 94 3.30 9.52 10.09
N VAL A 95 3.27 8.24 10.47
CA VAL A 95 3.96 7.80 11.67
C VAL A 95 5.46 8.03 11.53
N SER A 96 6.01 7.68 10.38
CA SER A 96 7.44 7.86 10.12
C SER A 96 7.84 9.34 10.18
N ALA A 97 7.02 10.22 9.62
CA ALA A 97 7.29 11.66 9.66
C ALA A 97 7.34 12.19 11.11
N SER A 98 6.41 11.71 11.93
CA SER A 98 6.39 12.09 13.34
C SER A 98 7.63 11.58 14.09
N CYS A 99 8.00 10.33 13.82
CA CYS A 99 9.20 9.74 14.42
C CYS A 99 10.47 10.46 13.94
N PHE A 100 10.50 10.88 12.68
CA PHE A 100 11.64 11.62 12.14
C PHE A 100 11.82 12.95 12.87
N GLN A 101 10.73 13.64 13.16
CA GLN A 101 10.83 14.89 13.89
C GLN A 101 11.43 14.68 15.28
N ARG A 102 11.01 13.63 15.98
CA ARG A 102 11.59 13.30 17.29
C ARG A 102 13.08 12.95 17.18
N PHE A 103 13.43 12.18 16.17
CA PHE A 103 14.83 11.84 15.92
C PHE A 103 15.67 13.10 15.66
N PHE A 104 15.15 13.98 14.84
CA PHE A 104 15.85 15.23 14.51
C PHE A 104 16.08 16.10 15.76
N GLN A 105 15.07 16.20 16.60
CA GLN A 105 15.19 16.94 17.85
C GLN A 105 16.23 16.32 18.78
N GLU A 106 16.23 15.00 18.90
CA GLU A 106 17.22 14.29 19.72
C GLU A 106 18.62 14.47 19.17
N LYS A 107 18.76 14.47 17.87
CA LYS A 107 20.05 14.71 17.22
C LYS A 107 20.58 16.08 17.53
N GLN A 108 19.73 17.10 17.50
CA GLN A 108 20.14 18.45 17.83
C GLN A 108 20.55 18.58 19.29
N ARG A 109 19.85 17.94 20.21
CA ARG A 109 20.21 17.94 21.60
C ARG A 109 21.55 17.24 21.83
N ALA A 110 21.79 16.13 21.15
CA ALA A 110 23.07 15.43 21.27
C ALA A 110 24.21 16.30 20.78
N ARG A 111 24.00 17.07 19.70
CA ARG A 111 25.02 17.98 19.21
C ARG A 111 25.31 19.11 20.20
N GLY A 112 24.27 19.63 20.84
CA GLY A 112 24.43 20.66 21.87
C GLY A 112 25.25 20.17 23.06
N LYS A 113 25.09 18.92 23.45
CA LYS A 113 25.80 18.33 24.56
C LYS A 113 27.28 18.08 24.28
N ARG A 114 27.65 18.01 23.03
CA ARG A 114 29.03 17.73 22.63
C ARG A 114 29.94 18.95 22.70
N SER A 115 29.37 20.11 22.67
CA SER A 115 30.14 21.35 22.82
C SER A 115 30.38 21.76 24.29
#